data_7a5095143154e702be2d39578d9c2b83
#
_entry.id   7a5095143154e702be2d39578d9c2b83
#
_cell.length_a   1.000
_cell.length_b   1.000
_cell.length_c   1.000
_cell.angle_alpha   90.00
_cell.angle_beta   90.00
_cell.angle_gamma   90.00
#
_symmetry.space_group_name_H-M   'P 1'
#
loop_
_entity.id
_entity.type
_entity.pdbx_description
1 polymer ?
#
loop_
_entity_poly.entity_id
_entity_poly.type
_entity_poly.pdbx_seq_one_letter_code
_entity_poly.pdbx_strand_id
1 'polypeptide(L)'
;MKGEAYPLIKFFDGSDKRFIIPLYQRNYDWKVENCNQLFQDLMKLHNSSRKKHFFGSIVSSIKSGTEDRYIIDGQQRITTVSLMLIAMVNAKKKNLINATDNKLAEKIFKRYLVDEYQTDERKVKLKPIKKDMQAFDAVLYQTEEKYIKGSNVTRNYEFFYDKITHCGLTLDELFETIKKLEVINIRLDEDDDPQLIFESLNSTGLDLSEADKIRNYLLMSLSPEEQDDLYTHYWNPIEEFTEYDPSFFVRDYLTVKRGKIGKLDRIYFVFKDYAENIGITKAALLEDMYYYASIYNKIKIAQIGTKKLNRKFNQLRTLDPTVAYPFFIAFIDYATQNNMSEADIYKVFELIESYWARRIICN
;
A
#
# COMPACT_ATOMS: atom_id res chain seq x y z
N MET A 1 20.74 -3.59 14.41
CA MET A 1 19.56 -4.45 14.18
C MET A 1 19.51 -5.62 15.16
N LYS A 2 18.38 -5.86 15.81
CA LYS A 2 18.16 -6.99 16.75
C LYS A 2 16.88 -7.73 16.36
N GLY A 3 16.96 -9.05 16.27
CA GLY A 3 15.83 -9.91 15.93
C GLY A 3 15.61 -10.99 16.99
N GLU A 4 14.37 -11.15 17.44
CA GLU A 4 14.01 -12.18 18.45
C GLU A 4 12.63 -12.77 18.16
N ALA A 5 12.44 -14.04 18.52
CA ALA A 5 11.12 -14.67 18.50
C ALA A 5 10.26 -14.06 19.62
N TYR A 6 9.10 -13.52 19.27
CA TYR A 6 8.29 -12.75 20.20
C TYR A 6 6.81 -13.10 20.06
N PRO A 7 6.08 -13.35 21.16
CA PRO A 7 4.65 -13.54 21.10
C PRO A 7 3.96 -12.30 20.50
N LEU A 8 3.20 -12.48 19.41
CA LEU A 8 2.59 -11.39 18.69
C LEU A 8 1.72 -10.50 19.59
N ILE A 9 0.95 -11.10 20.49
CA ILE A 9 0.06 -10.32 21.36
C ILE A 9 0.84 -9.40 22.32
N LYS A 10 2.06 -9.78 22.73
CA LYS A 10 2.93 -8.93 23.54
C LYS A 10 3.51 -7.77 22.73
N PHE A 11 3.57 -7.89 21.40
CA PHE A 11 3.95 -6.78 20.54
C PHE A 11 2.96 -5.62 20.66
N PHE A 12 1.67 -5.93 20.75
CA PHE A 12 0.60 -4.93 20.92
C PHE A 12 0.48 -4.40 22.37
N ASP A 13 1.05 -5.10 23.35
CA ASP A 13 0.90 -4.82 24.77
C ASP A 13 1.74 -3.62 25.23
N GLY A 14 1.21 -2.85 26.15
CA GLY A 14 1.86 -1.69 26.79
C GLY A 14 1.14 -0.37 26.49
N SER A 15 1.22 0.56 27.46
CA SER A 15 0.83 1.95 27.29
C SER A 15 1.81 2.69 26.39
N ASP A 16 1.38 3.81 25.84
CA ASP A 16 2.15 4.73 24.99
C ASP A 16 2.67 4.15 23.66
N LYS A 17 2.48 2.86 23.40
CA LYS A 17 2.87 2.22 22.15
C LYS A 17 1.88 2.54 21.04
N ARG A 18 2.37 3.10 19.95
CA ARG A 18 1.61 3.34 18.74
C ARG A 18 2.34 2.69 17.56
N PHE A 19 1.57 2.03 16.69
CA PHE A 19 2.06 1.41 15.46
C PHE A 19 1.67 2.29 14.30
N ILE A 20 2.64 2.90 13.66
CA ILE A 20 2.42 3.82 12.55
C ILE A 20 2.81 3.09 11.27
N ILE A 21 1.86 2.97 10.35
CA ILE A 21 2.14 2.51 8.99
C ILE A 21 2.50 3.75 8.17
N PRO A 22 3.78 3.89 7.75
CA PRO A 22 4.23 5.06 7.00
C PRO A 22 3.54 5.18 5.64
N LEU A 23 3.47 6.39 5.11
CA LEU A 23 2.78 6.70 3.84
C LEU A 23 3.41 6.05 2.61
N TYR A 24 4.69 5.71 2.68
CA TYR A 24 5.35 4.97 1.60
C TYR A 24 4.93 3.49 1.53
N GLN A 25 4.27 2.96 2.56
CA GLN A 25 3.74 1.61 2.54
C GLN A 25 2.47 1.54 1.66
N ARG A 26 2.20 0.33 1.12
CA ARG A 26 0.96 0.10 0.37
C ARG A 26 -0.26 0.07 1.29
N ASN A 27 -1.44 0.27 0.71
CA ASN A 27 -2.71 0.07 1.38
C ASN A 27 -2.82 -1.35 1.97
N TYR A 28 -3.72 -1.54 2.90
CA TYR A 28 -4.05 -2.88 3.37
C TYR A 28 -4.64 -3.70 2.22
N ASP A 29 -3.88 -4.71 1.78
CA ASP A 29 -4.17 -5.44 0.54
C ASP A 29 -4.45 -6.94 0.74
N TRP A 30 -4.32 -7.47 1.96
CA TRP A 30 -4.75 -8.82 2.22
C TRP A 30 -6.22 -8.99 1.87
N LYS A 31 -6.50 -10.09 1.15
CA LYS A 31 -7.85 -10.48 0.74
C LYS A 31 -8.44 -11.44 1.78
N VAL A 32 -9.73 -11.74 1.62
CA VAL A 32 -10.45 -12.69 2.48
C VAL A 32 -9.74 -14.05 2.52
N GLU A 33 -9.12 -14.49 1.44
CA GLU A 33 -8.38 -15.76 1.35
C GLU A 33 -7.19 -15.79 2.32
N ASN A 34 -6.44 -14.70 2.44
CA ASN A 34 -5.33 -14.58 3.38
C ASN A 34 -5.84 -14.64 4.84
N CYS A 35 -6.94 -13.93 5.12
CA CYS A 35 -7.59 -13.94 6.43
C CYS A 35 -8.16 -15.32 6.77
N ASN A 36 -8.74 -16.01 5.79
CA ASN A 36 -9.25 -17.37 5.95
C ASN A 36 -8.13 -18.36 6.24
N GLN A 37 -6.99 -18.25 5.57
CA GLN A 37 -5.83 -19.08 5.88
C GLN A 37 -5.39 -18.91 7.34
N LEU A 38 -5.24 -17.65 7.80
CA LEU A 38 -4.91 -17.36 9.20
C LEU A 38 -5.95 -17.96 10.17
N PHE A 39 -7.24 -17.79 9.88
CA PHE A 39 -8.30 -18.31 10.75
C PHE A 39 -8.27 -19.84 10.82
N GLN A 40 -8.08 -20.52 9.70
CA GLN A 40 -7.94 -21.97 9.64
C GLN A 40 -6.70 -22.46 10.43
N ASP A 41 -5.58 -21.75 10.33
CA ASP A 41 -4.37 -22.09 11.08
C ASP A 41 -4.58 -21.92 12.59
N LEU A 42 -5.33 -20.90 13.01
CA LEU A 42 -5.76 -20.76 14.41
C LEU A 42 -6.65 -21.92 14.86
N MET A 43 -7.63 -22.35 14.05
CA MET A 43 -8.49 -23.48 14.40
C MET A 43 -7.68 -24.80 14.51
N LYS A 44 -6.75 -25.03 13.58
CA LYS A 44 -5.82 -26.17 13.68
C LYS A 44 -4.93 -26.08 14.92
N LEU A 45 -4.46 -24.88 15.26
CA LEU A 45 -3.62 -24.63 16.43
C LEU A 45 -4.39 -24.87 17.72
N HIS A 46 -5.66 -24.45 17.80
CA HIS A 46 -6.56 -24.70 18.91
C HIS A 46 -6.72 -26.20 19.17
N ASN A 47 -7.00 -26.97 18.12
CA ASN A 47 -7.27 -28.41 18.17
C ASN A 47 -6.00 -29.27 18.25
N SER A 48 -4.81 -28.69 18.32
CA SER A 48 -3.54 -29.38 18.36
C SER A 48 -2.83 -29.19 19.69
N SER A 49 -1.86 -30.07 19.99
CA SER A 49 -0.94 -29.92 21.13
C SER A 49 0.16 -28.86 20.92
N ARG A 50 0.18 -28.18 19.77
CA ARG A 50 1.18 -27.16 19.44
C ARG A 50 1.06 -25.97 20.39
N LYS A 51 2.20 -25.55 20.93
CA LYS A 51 2.27 -24.42 21.87
C LYS A 51 2.43 -23.08 21.16
N LYS A 52 2.88 -23.08 19.91
CA LYS A 52 3.26 -21.89 19.16
C LYS A 52 2.98 -22.07 17.65
N HIS A 53 2.69 -20.97 16.98
CA HIS A 53 2.56 -20.91 15.54
C HIS A 53 3.31 -19.68 15.00
N PHE A 54 4.24 -19.90 14.11
CA PHE A 54 5.01 -18.83 13.48
C PHE A 54 4.17 -18.09 12.44
N PHE A 55 4.04 -16.78 12.65
CA PHE A 55 3.19 -15.92 11.81
C PHE A 55 4.00 -14.96 10.91
N GLY A 56 5.31 -15.09 10.86
CA GLY A 56 6.20 -14.29 10.03
C GLY A 56 7.05 -13.29 10.81
N SER A 57 7.57 -12.26 10.15
CA SER A 57 8.39 -11.21 10.75
C SER A 57 7.63 -9.88 10.85
N ILE A 58 8.02 -9.06 11.80
CA ILE A 58 7.64 -7.64 11.88
C ILE A 58 8.93 -6.84 12.05
N VAL A 59 9.14 -5.88 11.15
CA VAL A 59 10.29 -4.97 11.19
C VAL A 59 9.80 -3.59 11.55
N SER A 60 10.40 -2.98 12.55
CA SER A 60 10.03 -1.64 12.99
C SER A 60 11.23 -0.83 13.44
N SER A 61 11.15 0.49 13.28
CA SER A 61 12.01 1.47 13.94
C SER A 61 11.23 2.23 14.99
N ILE A 62 11.92 2.72 16.02
CA ILE A 62 11.33 3.56 17.06
C ILE A 62 11.87 4.97 16.88
N LYS A 63 10.98 5.97 16.86
CA LYS A 63 11.41 7.37 16.81
C LYS A 63 12.01 7.76 18.16
N SER A 64 13.21 8.32 18.15
CA SER A 64 13.87 8.79 19.37
C SER A 64 12.98 9.72 20.19
N GLY A 65 12.92 9.48 21.51
CA GLY A 65 12.08 10.23 22.44
C GLY A 65 10.59 9.87 22.45
N THR A 66 10.17 8.82 21.72
CA THR A 66 8.79 8.32 21.72
C THR A 66 8.76 6.79 21.77
N GLU A 67 7.57 6.21 22.04
CA GLU A 67 7.30 4.79 21.87
C GLU A 67 6.58 4.48 20.54
N ASP A 68 6.54 5.47 19.63
CA ASP A 68 5.95 5.32 18.29
C ASP A 68 6.82 4.38 17.45
N ARG A 69 6.20 3.30 16.95
CA ARG A 69 6.85 2.28 16.13
C ARG A 69 6.42 2.42 14.69
N TYR A 70 7.35 2.83 13.86
CA TYR A 70 7.17 2.90 12.40
C TYR A 70 7.37 1.51 11.80
N ILE A 71 6.33 0.97 11.20
CA ILE A 71 6.32 -0.39 10.65
C ILE A 71 6.95 -0.39 9.25
N ILE A 72 8.09 -1.03 9.12
CA ILE A 72 8.85 -1.14 7.88
C ILE A 72 8.44 -2.39 7.10
N ASP A 73 8.20 -3.50 7.81
CA ASP A 73 7.58 -4.72 7.26
C ASP A 73 6.63 -5.34 8.25
N GLY A 74 5.65 -6.11 7.75
CA GLY A 74 4.63 -6.79 8.56
C GLY A 74 3.35 -5.99 8.77
N GLN A 75 3.16 -4.88 8.09
CA GLN A 75 1.95 -4.04 8.18
C GLN A 75 0.65 -4.81 7.94
N GLN A 76 0.63 -5.70 6.93
CA GLN A 76 -0.55 -6.52 6.62
C GLN A 76 -0.93 -7.43 7.81
N ARG A 77 0.08 -8.03 8.46
CA ARG A 77 -0.10 -8.90 9.63
C ARG A 77 -0.66 -8.14 10.82
N ILE A 78 -0.08 -6.98 11.14
CA ILE A 78 -0.51 -6.13 12.25
C ILE A 78 -1.96 -5.67 12.03
N THR A 79 -2.28 -5.17 10.84
CA THR A 79 -3.64 -4.73 10.50
C THR A 79 -4.62 -5.87 10.60
N THR A 80 -4.31 -7.05 10.04
CA THR A 80 -5.19 -8.22 10.07
C THR A 80 -5.49 -8.69 11.50
N VAL A 81 -4.46 -8.76 12.37
CA VAL A 81 -4.69 -9.14 13.76
C VAL A 81 -5.49 -8.08 14.51
N SER A 82 -5.25 -6.80 14.25
CA SER A 82 -6.08 -5.73 14.82
C SER A 82 -7.56 -5.88 14.42
N LEU A 83 -7.85 -6.15 13.13
CA LEU A 83 -9.22 -6.39 12.65
C LEU A 83 -9.87 -7.60 13.32
N MET A 84 -9.12 -8.68 13.51
CA MET A 84 -9.60 -9.87 14.20
C MET A 84 -9.91 -9.58 15.69
N LEU A 85 -9.04 -8.85 16.39
CA LEU A 85 -9.30 -8.43 17.77
C LEU A 85 -10.51 -7.49 17.88
N ILE A 86 -10.69 -6.57 16.92
CA ILE A 86 -11.88 -5.70 16.83
C ILE A 86 -13.13 -6.56 16.65
N ALA A 87 -13.10 -7.54 15.74
CA ALA A 87 -14.24 -8.42 15.49
C ALA A 87 -14.62 -9.24 16.75
N MET A 88 -13.64 -9.75 17.51
CA MET A 88 -13.86 -10.45 18.79
C MET A 88 -14.55 -9.55 19.81
N VAL A 89 -14.05 -8.32 19.98
CA VAL A 89 -14.62 -7.34 20.92
C VAL A 89 -16.06 -7.01 20.53
N ASN A 90 -16.30 -6.77 19.24
CA ASN A 90 -17.61 -6.38 18.74
C ASN A 90 -18.62 -7.54 18.78
N ALA A 91 -18.20 -8.78 18.51
CA ALA A 91 -19.03 -9.96 18.66
C ALA A 91 -19.47 -10.16 20.12
N LYS A 92 -18.56 -9.94 21.09
CA LYS A 92 -18.90 -10.04 22.52
C LYS A 92 -19.83 -8.91 22.96
N LYS A 93 -19.61 -7.67 22.52
CA LYS A 93 -20.52 -6.55 22.83
C LYS A 93 -21.94 -6.80 22.37
N LYS A 94 -22.12 -7.48 21.24
CA LYS A 94 -23.46 -7.88 20.71
C LYS A 94 -23.95 -9.22 21.26
N ASN A 95 -23.25 -9.82 22.25
CA ASN A 95 -23.56 -11.11 22.87
C ASN A 95 -23.66 -12.29 21.88
N LEU A 96 -22.89 -12.26 20.79
CA LEU A 96 -22.86 -13.31 19.77
C LEU A 96 -21.76 -14.36 20.02
N ILE A 97 -20.90 -14.14 21.01
CA ILE A 97 -19.89 -15.08 21.48
C ILE A 97 -19.90 -15.14 23.01
N ASN A 98 -19.79 -16.34 23.56
CA ASN A 98 -19.69 -16.53 25.00
C ASN A 98 -18.28 -16.20 25.51
N ALA A 99 -18.20 -15.79 26.78
CA ALA A 99 -16.93 -15.58 27.47
C ALA A 99 -17.04 -16.01 28.94
N THR A 100 -16.04 -16.68 29.47
CA THR A 100 -15.92 -17.00 30.87
C THR A 100 -15.57 -15.75 31.69
N ASP A 101 -14.59 -14.96 31.18
CA ASP A 101 -14.27 -13.65 31.74
C ASP A 101 -15.12 -12.56 31.02
N ASN A 102 -16.17 -12.10 31.66
CA ASN A 102 -17.04 -11.07 31.12
C ASN A 102 -16.33 -9.74 30.80
N LYS A 103 -15.16 -9.47 31.39
CA LYS A 103 -14.34 -8.28 31.16
C LYS A 103 -13.28 -8.49 30.07
N LEU A 104 -13.17 -9.68 29.51
CA LEU A 104 -12.10 -9.99 28.54
C LEU A 104 -12.17 -9.11 27.28
N ALA A 105 -13.37 -8.87 26.74
CA ALA A 105 -13.52 -7.97 25.58
C ALA A 105 -13.07 -6.53 25.89
N GLU A 106 -13.40 -6.02 27.07
CA GLU A 106 -12.94 -4.69 27.51
C GLU A 106 -11.43 -4.66 27.69
N LYS A 107 -10.85 -5.72 28.28
CA LYS A 107 -9.38 -5.87 28.42
C LYS A 107 -8.70 -5.91 27.06
N ILE A 108 -9.25 -6.66 26.09
CA ILE A 108 -8.70 -6.71 24.72
C ILE A 108 -8.74 -5.32 24.11
N PHE A 109 -9.87 -4.61 24.17
CA PHE A 109 -10.03 -3.30 23.60
C PHE A 109 -9.04 -2.28 24.19
N LYS A 110 -8.99 -2.16 25.52
CA LYS A 110 -8.16 -1.15 26.21
C LYS A 110 -6.66 -1.48 26.19
N ARG A 111 -6.28 -2.74 26.08
CA ARG A 111 -4.88 -3.14 26.15
C ARG A 111 -4.19 -3.24 24.80
N TYR A 112 -4.93 -3.63 23.74
CA TYR A 112 -4.34 -3.97 22.44
C TYR A 112 -4.80 -3.09 21.30
N LEU A 113 -5.96 -2.43 21.40
CA LEU A 113 -6.54 -1.65 20.32
C LEU A 113 -6.49 -0.14 20.58
N VAL A 114 -6.76 0.26 21.82
CA VAL A 114 -6.74 1.67 22.22
C VAL A 114 -5.88 1.86 23.46
N ASP A 115 -5.39 3.09 23.63
CA ASP A 115 -4.75 3.52 24.87
C ASP A 115 -5.66 4.55 25.54
N GLU A 116 -6.28 4.19 26.64
CA GLU A 116 -7.23 5.08 27.33
C GLU A 116 -6.56 6.26 28.04
N TYR A 117 -5.24 6.22 28.21
CA TYR A 117 -4.46 7.34 28.79
C TYR A 117 -4.07 8.39 27.74
N GLN A 118 -4.25 8.09 26.45
CA GLN A 118 -3.99 9.01 25.37
C GLN A 118 -5.28 9.70 24.90
N THR A 119 -5.12 10.89 24.33
CA THR A 119 -6.21 11.67 23.75
C THR A 119 -6.12 11.69 22.22
N ASP A 120 -7.21 12.07 21.57
CA ASP A 120 -7.32 12.33 20.14
C ASP A 120 -6.81 11.17 19.27
N GLU A 121 -6.04 11.49 18.25
CA GLU A 121 -5.49 10.51 17.31
C GLU A 121 -4.52 9.51 17.93
N ARG A 122 -3.90 9.83 19.08
CA ARG A 122 -2.96 8.95 19.75
C ARG A 122 -3.65 7.82 20.51
N LYS A 123 -4.95 7.94 20.73
CA LYS A 123 -5.74 6.94 21.45
C LYS A 123 -5.78 5.60 20.71
N VAL A 124 -5.82 5.60 19.39
CA VAL A 124 -5.83 4.36 18.59
C VAL A 124 -4.40 3.88 18.38
N LYS A 125 -4.11 2.63 18.81
CA LYS A 125 -2.76 2.08 18.76
C LYS A 125 -2.24 1.85 17.34
N LEU A 126 -3.08 1.40 16.42
CA LEU A 126 -2.71 1.27 15.02
C LEU A 126 -3.14 2.52 14.25
N LYS A 127 -2.17 3.25 13.69
CA LYS A 127 -2.40 4.30 12.69
C LYS A 127 -2.17 3.72 11.29
N PRO A 128 -3.24 3.33 10.57
CA PRO A 128 -3.12 2.92 9.18
C PRO A 128 -2.73 4.10 8.30
N ILE A 129 -2.45 3.81 7.02
CA ILE A 129 -2.31 4.88 6.03
C ILE A 129 -3.63 5.63 5.81
N LYS A 130 -3.56 6.86 5.28
CA LYS A 130 -4.74 7.75 5.13
C LYS A 130 -5.94 7.09 4.44
N LYS A 131 -5.71 6.27 3.40
CA LYS A 131 -6.78 5.61 2.63
C LYS A 131 -7.53 4.53 3.43
N ASP A 132 -6.85 3.85 4.34
CA ASP A 132 -7.45 2.79 5.16
C ASP A 132 -8.02 3.31 6.48
N MET A 133 -7.61 4.51 6.92
CA MET A 133 -7.94 5.06 8.24
C MET A 133 -9.45 5.17 8.46
N GLN A 134 -10.19 5.73 7.51
CA GLN A 134 -11.65 5.89 7.65
C GLN A 134 -12.37 4.55 7.79
N ALA A 135 -11.96 3.53 7.01
CA ALA A 135 -12.54 2.20 7.11
C ALA A 135 -12.16 1.52 8.43
N PHE A 136 -10.92 1.71 8.89
CA PHE A 136 -10.45 1.16 10.15
C PHE A 136 -11.17 1.76 11.35
N ASP A 137 -11.32 3.08 11.42
CA ASP A 137 -12.06 3.77 12.48
C ASP A 137 -13.53 3.36 12.50
N ALA A 138 -14.16 3.22 11.33
CA ALA A 138 -15.55 2.79 11.23
C ALA A 138 -15.78 1.41 11.87
N VAL A 139 -14.90 0.43 11.60
CA VAL A 139 -15.03 -0.91 12.21
C VAL A 139 -14.63 -0.94 13.68
N LEU A 140 -13.63 -0.13 14.10
CA LEU A 140 -13.19 -0.02 15.48
C LEU A 140 -14.30 0.51 16.39
N TYR A 141 -15.01 1.55 15.94
CA TYR A 141 -16.07 2.22 16.69
C TYR A 141 -17.50 1.74 16.35
N GLN A 142 -17.63 0.71 15.50
CA GLN A 142 -18.93 0.13 15.07
C GLN A 142 -19.89 1.14 14.43
N THR A 143 -19.38 2.08 13.66
CA THR A 143 -20.18 3.02 12.90
C THR A 143 -20.54 2.40 11.54
N GLU A 144 -21.53 1.47 11.56
CA GLU A 144 -21.89 0.63 10.40
C GLU A 144 -22.29 1.46 9.16
N GLU A 145 -22.91 2.61 9.36
CA GLU A 145 -23.26 3.56 8.30
C GLU A 145 -22.02 4.16 7.58
N LYS A 146 -20.85 4.08 8.21
CA LYS A 146 -19.56 4.55 7.65
C LYS A 146 -18.70 3.43 7.07
N TYR A 147 -19.23 2.20 7.02
CA TYR A 147 -18.48 1.08 6.46
C TYR A 147 -18.25 1.25 4.96
N ILE A 148 -16.98 1.17 4.55
CA ILE A 148 -16.58 1.29 3.15
C ILE A 148 -16.54 -0.10 2.53
N LYS A 149 -17.65 -0.54 1.91
CA LYS A 149 -17.83 -1.89 1.33
C LYS A 149 -16.75 -2.31 0.34
N GLY A 150 -16.13 -1.35 -0.36
CA GLY A 150 -15.02 -1.59 -1.29
C GLY A 150 -13.67 -1.82 -0.63
N SER A 151 -13.52 -1.46 0.66
CA SER A 151 -12.26 -1.58 1.39
C SER A 151 -11.98 -3.01 1.84
N ASN A 152 -10.73 -3.46 1.69
CA ASN A 152 -10.29 -4.74 2.25
C ASN A 152 -10.34 -4.74 3.80
N VAL A 153 -10.19 -3.57 4.44
CA VAL A 153 -10.33 -3.41 5.90
C VAL A 153 -11.73 -3.84 6.33
N THR A 154 -12.78 -3.29 5.70
CA THR A 154 -14.17 -3.63 6.00
C THR A 154 -14.48 -5.09 5.69
N ARG A 155 -14.11 -5.57 4.48
CA ARG A 155 -14.37 -6.96 4.06
C ARG A 155 -13.73 -7.98 4.97
N ASN A 156 -12.49 -7.75 5.38
CA ASN A 156 -11.77 -8.68 6.24
C ASN A 156 -12.25 -8.61 7.70
N TYR A 157 -12.68 -7.44 8.17
CA TYR A 157 -13.37 -7.32 9.45
C TYR A 157 -14.69 -8.11 9.44
N GLU A 158 -15.55 -7.93 8.43
CA GLU A 158 -16.80 -8.65 8.29
C GLU A 158 -16.58 -10.17 8.21
N PHE A 159 -15.56 -10.60 7.46
CA PHE A 159 -15.14 -11.99 7.40
C PHE A 159 -14.80 -12.55 8.79
N PHE A 160 -13.93 -11.87 9.56
CA PHE A 160 -13.58 -12.32 10.91
C PHE A 160 -14.78 -12.30 11.84
N TYR A 161 -15.61 -11.29 11.74
CA TYR A 161 -16.82 -11.18 12.55
C TYR A 161 -17.76 -12.37 12.33
N ASP A 162 -18.01 -12.73 11.06
CA ASP A 162 -18.80 -13.92 10.72
C ASP A 162 -18.16 -15.20 11.24
N LYS A 163 -16.86 -15.40 10.99
CA LYS A 163 -16.17 -16.61 11.44
C LYS A 163 -16.14 -16.76 12.96
N ILE A 164 -15.91 -15.70 13.69
CA ILE A 164 -15.85 -15.68 15.15
C ILE A 164 -17.20 -16.01 15.76
N THR A 165 -18.28 -15.48 15.20
CA THR A 165 -19.64 -15.73 15.71
C THR A 165 -20.14 -17.15 15.45
N HIS A 166 -19.54 -17.88 14.49
CA HIS A 166 -19.94 -19.22 14.10
C HIS A 166 -18.91 -20.33 14.36
N CYS A 167 -17.75 -20.03 14.97
CA CYS A 167 -16.69 -21.02 15.15
C CYS A 167 -16.94 -22.00 16.31
N GLY A 168 -17.91 -21.74 17.17
CA GLY A 168 -18.23 -22.59 18.33
C GLY A 168 -17.28 -22.44 19.52
N LEU A 169 -16.25 -21.60 19.43
CA LEU A 169 -15.33 -21.31 20.53
C LEU A 169 -15.83 -20.17 21.40
N THR A 170 -15.43 -20.15 22.65
CA THR A 170 -15.59 -18.98 23.52
C THR A 170 -14.54 -17.91 23.19
N LEU A 171 -14.81 -16.66 23.60
CA LEU A 171 -13.85 -15.56 23.47
C LEU A 171 -12.50 -15.89 24.11
N ASP A 172 -12.54 -16.53 25.28
CA ASP A 172 -11.35 -16.93 26.04
C ASP A 172 -10.50 -17.93 25.26
N GLU A 173 -11.11 -18.98 24.72
CA GLU A 173 -10.42 -20.03 23.94
C GLU A 173 -9.79 -19.45 22.67
N LEU A 174 -10.52 -18.59 21.98
CA LEU A 174 -10.01 -17.93 20.76
C LEU A 174 -8.84 -16.99 21.11
N PHE A 175 -8.96 -16.20 22.17
CA PHE A 175 -7.89 -15.30 22.60
C PHE A 175 -6.65 -16.05 23.10
N GLU A 176 -6.81 -17.14 23.87
CA GLU A 176 -5.68 -18.00 24.24
C GLU A 176 -5.00 -18.64 23.04
N THR A 177 -5.75 -18.92 21.97
CA THR A 177 -5.18 -19.41 20.72
C THR A 177 -4.36 -18.33 19.99
N ILE A 178 -4.87 -17.09 19.94
CA ILE A 178 -4.13 -15.96 19.36
C ILE A 178 -2.82 -15.68 20.10
N LYS A 179 -2.79 -15.85 21.42
CA LYS A 179 -1.56 -15.69 22.22
C LYS A 179 -0.44 -16.66 21.82
N LYS A 180 -0.75 -17.77 21.14
CA LYS A 180 0.23 -18.73 20.63
C LYS A 180 0.88 -18.29 19.31
N LEU A 181 0.43 -17.19 18.69
CA LEU A 181 1.08 -16.62 17.51
C LEU A 181 2.42 -16.00 17.90
N GLU A 182 3.47 -16.38 17.18
CA GLU A 182 4.82 -15.82 17.33
C GLU A 182 5.28 -15.14 16.02
N VAL A 183 6.02 -14.07 16.18
CA VAL A 183 6.69 -13.36 15.09
C VAL A 183 8.18 -13.22 15.38
N ILE A 184 8.99 -13.06 14.34
CA ILE A 184 10.35 -12.52 14.53
C ILE A 184 10.19 -10.99 14.59
N ASN A 185 10.37 -10.44 15.78
CA ASN A 185 10.41 -9.01 16.00
C ASN A 185 11.79 -8.49 15.69
N ILE A 186 11.92 -7.71 14.61
CA ILE A 186 13.16 -7.09 14.17
C ILE A 186 13.07 -5.59 14.47
N ARG A 187 13.93 -5.13 15.35
CA ARG A 187 14.04 -3.70 15.69
C ARG A 187 15.28 -3.12 15.02
N LEU A 188 15.07 -2.03 14.26
CA LEU A 188 16.15 -1.29 13.67
C LEU A 188 16.73 -0.28 14.68
N ASP A 189 18.02 -0.17 14.69
CA ASP A 189 18.79 0.86 15.41
C ASP A 189 18.97 2.10 14.50
N GLU A 190 19.41 3.23 15.05
CA GLU A 190 19.59 4.50 14.31
C GLU A 190 20.62 4.40 13.16
N ASP A 191 21.60 3.50 13.29
CA ASP A 191 22.65 3.27 12.27
C ASP A 191 22.23 2.32 11.15
N ASP A 192 21.04 1.66 11.28
CA ASP A 192 20.55 0.74 10.26
C ASP A 192 19.90 1.52 9.11
N ASP A 193 20.13 1.07 7.86
CA ASP A 193 19.41 1.59 6.70
C ASP A 193 18.09 0.84 6.50
N PRO A 194 16.93 1.48 6.80
CA PRO A 194 15.62 0.84 6.68
C PRO A 194 15.33 0.36 5.26
N GLN A 195 15.83 1.08 4.23
CA GLN A 195 15.56 0.74 2.83
C GLN A 195 16.30 -0.53 2.40
N LEU A 196 17.58 -0.66 2.74
CA LEU A 196 18.36 -1.87 2.42
C LEU A 196 17.77 -3.10 3.12
N ILE A 197 17.32 -2.94 4.35
CA ILE A 197 16.69 -4.03 5.12
C ILE A 197 15.33 -4.39 4.51
N PHE A 198 14.53 -3.41 4.15
CA PHE A 198 13.25 -3.62 3.48
C PHE A 198 13.42 -4.34 2.13
N GLU A 199 14.39 -3.93 1.31
CA GLU A 199 14.72 -4.59 0.04
C GLU A 199 15.12 -6.06 0.24
N SER A 200 15.95 -6.34 1.26
CA SER A 200 16.41 -7.70 1.59
C SER A 200 15.27 -8.61 2.01
N LEU A 201 14.38 -8.12 2.85
CA LEU A 201 13.28 -8.91 3.40
C LEU A 201 12.17 -9.18 2.38
N ASN A 202 11.88 -8.19 1.54
CA ASN A 202 10.86 -8.33 0.49
C ASN A 202 11.29 -9.22 -0.69
N SER A 203 12.58 -9.57 -0.78
CA SER A 203 13.05 -10.56 -1.75
C SER A 203 12.50 -11.97 -1.49
N THR A 204 11.94 -12.24 -0.30
CA THR A 204 11.48 -13.57 0.16
C THR A 204 9.99 -13.62 0.54
N GLY A 205 9.24 -12.51 0.40
CA GLY A 205 7.84 -12.37 0.85
C GLY A 205 6.82 -12.27 -0.29
N LEU A 206 5.60 -11.81 0.03
CA LEU A 206 4.59 -11.43 -0.95
C LEU A 206 5.14 -10.30 -1.84
N ASP A 207 5.23 -10.56 -3.14
CA ASP A 207 5.83 -9.64 -4.09
C ASP A 207 5.18 -8.26 -4.03
N LEU A 208 5.99 -7.26 -3.66
CA LEU A 208 5.62 -5.86 -3.88
C LEU A 208 5.61 -5.59 -5.38
N SER A 209 4.66 -4.80 -5.82
CA SER A 209 4.71 -4.28 -7.18
C SER A 209 5.99 -3.45 -7.37
N GLU A 210 6.47 -3.37 -8.59
CA GLU A 210 7.63 -2.53 -8.91
C GLU A 210 7.38 -1.06 -8.53
N ALA A 211 6.14 -0.58 -8.67
CA ALA A 211 5.72 0.74 -8.25
C ALA A 211 5.80 0.95 -6.72
N ASP A 212 5.43 -0.06 -5.92
CA ASP A 212 5.57 0.02 -4.46
C ASP A 212 7.03 0.14 -4.04
N LYS A 213 7.92 -0.62 -4.68
CA LYS A 213 9.38 -0.54 -4.43
C LYS A 213 9.91 0.85 -4.76
N ILE A 214 9.45 1.46 -5.87
CA ILE A 214 9.84 2.80 -6.29
C ILE A 214 9.32 3.86 -5.32
N ARG A 215 8.06 3.77 -4.89
CA ARG A 215 7.51 4.67 -3.87
C ARG A 215 8.32 4.62 -2.58
N ASN A 216 8.65 3.41 -2.12
CA ASN A 216 9.47 3.21 -0.93
C ASN A 216 10.86 3.84 -1.11
N TYR A 217 11.51 3.63 -2.25
CA TYR A 217 12.81 4.23 -2.56
C TYR A 217 12.77 5.76 -2.48
N LEU A 218 11.71 6.37 -3.03
CA LEU A 218 11.58 7.82 -3.05
C LEU A 218 11.30 8.43 -1.66
N LEU A 219 10.47 7.77 -0.84
CA LEU A 219 9.91 8.39 0.36
C LEU A 219 10.50 7.88 1.68
N MET A 220 11.03 6.65 1.76
CA MET A 220 11.38 6.01 3.04
C MET A 220 12.44 6.77 3.85
N SER A 221 13.40 7.42 3.20
CA SER A 221 14.52 8.14 3.87
C SER A 221 14.22 9.59 4.23
N LEU A 222 12.98 10.04 4.05
CA LEU A 222 12.55 11.42 4.31
C LEU A 222 11.95 11.55 5.70
N SER A 223 11.89 12.78 6.22
CA SER A 223 11.14 13.06 7.45
C SER A 223 9.64 12.79 7.25
N PRO A 224 8.86 12.50 8.32
CA PRO A 224 7.42 12.29 8.19
C PRO A 224 6.67 13.45 7.52
N GLU A 225 7.09 14.67 7.76
CA GLU A 225 6.53 15.89 7.18
C GLU A 225 6.81 15.96 5.67
N GLU A 226 8.04 15.68 5.26
CA GLU A 226 8.42 15.62 3.84
C GLU A 226 7.74 14.44 3.13
N GLN A 227 7.59 13.29 3.80
CA GLN A 227 6.85 12.15 3.26
C GLN A 227 5.40 12.50 2.96
N ASP A 228 4.72 13.19 3.90
CA ASP A 228 3.31 13.60 3.73
C ASP A 228 3.16 14.61 2.59
N ASP A 229 4.06 15.58 2.53
CA ASP A 229 4.06 16.61 1.48
C ASP A 229 4.26 15.99 0.09
N LEU A 230 5.35 15.25 -0.11
CA LEU A 230 5.68 14.66 -1.40
C LEU A 230 4.69 13.56 -1.82
N TYR A 231 4.18 12.78 -0.87
CA TYR A 231 3.14 11.80 -1.16
C TYR A 231 1.86 12.48 -1.61
N THR A 232 1.40 13.50 -0.89
CA THR A 232 0.13 14.15 -1.15
C THR A 232 0.13 14.97 -2.43
N HIS A 233 1.22 15.70 -2.72
CA HIS A 233 1.28 16.60 -3.86
C HIS A 233 1.75 15.94 -5.16
N TYR A 234 2.53 14.85 -5.07
CA TYR A 234 3.11 14.23 -6.27
C TYR A 234 2.77 12.76 -6.42
N TRP A 235 3.09 11.89 -5.43
CA TRP A 235 2.93 10.45 -5.62
C TRP A 235 1.47 10.00 -5.70
N ASN A 236 0.60 10.47 -4.78
CA ASN A 236 -0.82 10.13 -4.84
C ASN A 236 -1.51 10.57 -6.14
N PRO A 237 -1.28 11.79 -6.67
CA PRO A 237 -1.74 12.13 -8.02
C PRO A 237 -1.18 11.22 -9.14
N ILE A 238 0.09 10.78 -9.05
CA ILE A 238 0.65 9.80 -10.00
C ILE A 238 -0.15 8.50 -9.93
N GLU A 239 -0.44 7.98 -8.73
CA GLU A 239 -1.28 6.79 -8.57
C GLU A 239 -2.67 6.99 -9.18
N GLU A 240 -3.30 8.14 -8.96
CA GLU A 240 -4.63 8.45 -9.52
C GLU A 240 -4.59 8.52 -11.06
N PHE A 241 -3.60 9.19 -11.64
CA PHE A 241 -3.43 9.31 -13.08
C PHE A 241 -3.16 7.97 -13.77
N THR A 242 -2.64 7.00 -13.03
CA THR A 242 -2.32 5.66 -13.53
C THR A 242 -3.34 4.60 -13.10
N GLU A 243 -4.50 5.02 -12.52
CA GLU A 243 -5.55 4.11 -12.00
C GLU A 243 -4.99 3.12 -10.97
N TYR A 244 -4.08 3.60 -10.13
CA TYR A 244 -3.40 2.84 -9.08
C TYR A 244 -2.49 1.69 -9.57
N ASP A 245 -2.05 1.73 -10.84
CA ASP A 245 -0.99 0.88 -11.38
C ASP A 245 0.10 1.71 -12.08
N PRO A 246 1.00 2.36 -11.32
CA PRO A 246 2.03 3.20 -11.89
C PRO A 246 3.17 2.43 -12.57
N SER A 247 3.24 1.11 -12.49
CA SER A 247 4.40 0.35 -13.01
C SER A 247 4.61 0.53 -14.51
N PHE A 248 3.52 0.54 -15.29
CA PHE A 248 3.58 0.80 -16.75
C PHE A 248 4.01 2.23 -17.04
N PHE A 249 3.45 3.20 -16.33
CA PHE A 249 3.85 4.59 -16.45
C PHE A 249 5.34 4.77 -16.18
N VAL A 250 5.87 4.20 -15.09
CA VAL A 250 7.30 4.33 -14.75
C VAL A 250 8.18 3.73 -15.84
N ARG A 251 7.81 2.58 -16.41
CA ARG A 251 8.51 2.00 -17.55
C ARG A 251 8.56 2.97 -18.74
N ASP A 252 7.43 3.58 -19.06
CA ASP A 252 7.30 4.49 -20.20
C ASP A 252 8.05 5.81 -19.94
N TYR A 253 7.98 6.34 -18.71
CA TYR A 253 8.77 7.48 -18.25
C TYR A 253 10.28 7.22 -18.40
N LEU A 254 10.78 6.09 -17.90
CA LEU A 254 12.19 5.72 -18.04
C LEU A 254 12.59 5.52 -19.49
N THR A 255 11.68 5.03 -20.32
CA THR A 255 11.92 4.90 -21.77
C THR A 255 12.14 6.27 -22.40
N VAL A 256 11.34 7.27 -22.04
CA VAL A 256 11.50 8.66 -22.50
C VAL A 256 12.85 9.23 -22.03
N LYS A 257 13.18 9.05 -20.74
CA LYS A 257 14.40 9.64 -20.16
C LYS A 257 15.69 8.93 -20.59
N ARG A 258 15.69 7.65 -20.85
CA ARG A 258 16.88 6.82 -21.16
C ARG A 258 16.98 6.39 -22.62
N GLY A 259 15.93 6.53 -23.41
CA GLY A 259 15.88 6.06 -24.80
C GLY A 259 15.90 4.55 -24.96
N LYS A 260 15.65 3.77 -23.88
CA LYS A 260 15.66 2.30 -23.88
C LYS A 260 14.47 1.76 -23.11
N ILE A 261 13.75 0.77 -23.69
CA ILE A 261 12.61 0.10 -23.05
C ILE A 261 13.14 -0.88 -22.01
N GLY A 262 12.74 -0.70 -20.75
CA GLY A 262 13.01 -1.63 -19.64
C GLY A 262 12.02 -2.77 -19.59
N LYS A 263 12.44 -3.91 -19.00
CA LYS A 263 11.53 -5.00 -18.65
C LYS A 263 10.73 -4.60 -17.40
N LEU A 264 9.42 -4.86 -17.43
CA LEU A 264 8.50 -4.44 -16.35
C LEU A 264 8.85 -5.09 -15.00
N ASP A 265 9.26 -6.34 -15.00
CA ASP A 265 9.64 -7.12 -13.81
C ASP A 265 10.98 -6.68 -13.15
N ARG A 266 11.69 -5.76 -13.78
CA ARG A 266 12.98 -5.20 -13.31
C ARG A 266 13.00 -3.68 -13.30
N ILE A 267 11.83 -3.06 -13.43
CA ILE A 267 11.77 -1.60 -13.62
C ILE A 267 12.27 -0.84 -12.38
N TYR A 268 12.11 -1.41 -11.19
CA TYR A 268 12.67 -0.85 -9.96
C TYR A 268 14.20 -0.67 -10.02
N PHE A 269 14.92 -1.70 -10.44
CA PHE A 269 16.38 -1.60 -10.54
C PHE A 269 16.84 -0.59 -11.59
N VAL A 270 16.12 -0.51 -12.70
CA VAL A 270 16.36 0.48 -13.76
C VAL A 270 16.09 1.89 -13.27
N PHE A 271 15.01 2.05 -12.47
CA PHE A 271 14.67 3.32 -11.86
C PHE A 271 15.69 3.77 -10.82
N LYS A 272 16.10 2.87 -9.94
CA LYS A 272 17.11 3.13 -8.90
C LYS A 272 18.44 3.57 -9.53
N ASP A 273 18.94 2.83 -10.52
CA ASP A 273 20.13 3.19 -11.28
C ASP A 273 20.00 4.58 -11.93
N TYR A 274 18.84 4.90 -12.52
CA TYR A 274 18.60 6.21 -13.09
C TYR A 274 18.59 7.31 -12.04
N ALA A 275 17.89 7.11 -10.92
CA ALA A 275 17.75 8.08 -9.83
C ALA A 275 19.09 8.39 -9.15
N GLU A 276 19.95 7.38 -8.97
CA GLU A 276 21.28 7.55 -8.37
C GLU A 276 22.26 8.29 -9.29
N ASN A 277 22.08 8.21 -10.61
CA ASN A 277 23.00 8.80 -11.58
C ASN A 277 22.55 10.16 -12.16
N ILE A 278 21.27 10.56 -11.97
CA ILE A 278 20.77 11.80 -12.57
C ILE A 278 21.24 13.08 -11.86
N GLY A 279 21.69 12.97 -10.60
CA GLY A 279 22.24 14.10 -9.85
C GLY A 279 21.23 15.13 -9.36
N ILE A 280 19.93 14.77 -9.25
CA ILE A 280 18.86 15.62 -8.68
C ILE A 280 18.33 15.03 -7.37
N THR A 281 17.64 15.85 -6.59
CA THR A 281 17.02 15.40 -5.35
C THR A 281 15.81 14.47 -5.62
N LYS A 282 15.45 13.64 -4.65
CA LYS A 282 14.24 12.79 -4.75
C LYS A 282 12.96 13.61 -4.95
N ALA A 283 12.88 14.79 -4.33
CA ALA A 283 11.77 15.73 -4.51
C ALA A 283 11.69 16.23 -5.97
N ALA A 284 12.79 16.70 -6.53
CA ALA A 284 12.83 17.16 -7.93
C ALA A 284 12.55 16.01 -8.92
N LEU A 285 13.01 14.79 -8.62
CA LEU A 285 12.71 13.62 -9.43
C LEU A 285 11.21 13.31 -9.40
N LEU A 286 10.59 13.40 -8.23
CA LEU A 286 9.17 13.11 -8.05
C LEU A 286 8.28 14.19 -8.73
N GLU A 287 8.70 15.46 -8.69
CA GLU A 287 8.05 16.55 -9.42
C GLU A 287 8.12 16.32 -10.94
N ASP A 288 9.29 15.93 -11.46
CA ASP A 288 9.46 15.58 -12.87
C ASP A 288 8.57 14.37 -13.26
N MET A 289 8.54 13.33 -12.43
CA MET A 289 7.64 12.19 -12.65
C MET A 289 6.16 12.62 -12.67
N TYR A 290 5.73 13.49 -11.77
CA TYR A 290 4.37 14.02 -11.72
C TYR A 290 4.00 14.77 -13.01
N TYR A 291 4.92 15.61 -13.51
CA TYR A 291 4.73 16.29 -14.79
C TYR A 291 4.46 15.30 -15.93
N TYR A 292 5.31 14.27 -16.07
CA TYR A 292 5.14 13.25 -17.10
C TYR A 292 3.91 12.35 -16.88
N ALA A 293 3.54 12.08 -15.61
CA ALA A 293 2.31 11.36 -15.30
C ALA A 293 1.05 12.15 -15.71
N SER A 294 1.09 13.48 -15.59
CA SER A 294 0.01 14.34 -16.09
C SER A 294 -0.18 14.22 -17.61
N ILE A 295 0.91 14.13 -18.37
CA ILE A 295 0.88 13.89 -19.81
C ILE A 295 0.37 12.48 -20.10
N TYR A 296 0.84 11.47 -19.37
CA TYR A 296 0.38 10.09 -19.49
C TYR A 296 -1.13 9.99 -19.28
N ASN A 297 -1.67 10.68 -18.27
CA ASN A 297 -3.11 10.74 -18.03
C ASN A 297 -3.86 11.37 -19.19
N LYS A 298 -3.39 12.52 -19.71
CA LYS A 298 -4.00 13.17 -20.89
C LYS A 298 -4.05 12.24 -22.10
N ILE A 299 -3.01 11.45 -22.33
CA ILE A 299 -2.96 10.42 -23.36
C ILE A 299 -4.02 9.35 -23.08
N LYS A 300 -4.08 8.87 -21.85
CA LYS A 300 -4.97 7.78 -21.43
C LYS A 300 -6.46 8.15 -21.58
N ILE A 301 -6.83 9.39 -21.26
CA ILE A 301 -8.21 9.89 -21.39
C ILE A 301 -8.49 10.62 -22.70
N ALA A 302 -7.51 10.70 -23.61
CA ALA A 302 -7.57 11.45 -24.89
C ALA A 302 -7.95 12.94 -24.73
N GLN A 303 -7.37 13.61 -23.75
CA GLN A 303 -7.57 15.05 -23.48
C GLN A 303 -6.24 15.80 -23.63
N ILE A 304 -5.73 15.86 -24.85
CA ILE A 304 -4.42 16.42 -25.21
C ILE A 304 -4.47 17.84 -25.79
N GLY A 305 -5.67 18.38 -26.02
CA GLY A 305 -5.84 19.72 -26.62
C GLY A 305 -7.29 20.05 -26.94
N THR A 306 -7.55 20.69 -28.11
CA THR A 306 -8.91 21.03 -28.56
C THR A 306 -9.77 19.79 -28.82
N LYS A 307 -11.09 20.00 -28.92
CA LYS A 307 -12.04 18.93 -29.28
C LYS A 307 -11.65 18.22 -30.59
N LYS A 308 -11.10 18.93 -31.57
CA LYS A 308 -10.65 18.35 -32.84
C LYS A 308 -9.46 17.41 -32.63
N LEU A 309 -8.47 17.86 -31.88
CA LEU A 309 -7.26 17.10 -31.58
C LEU A 309 -7.58 15.88 -30.70
N ASN A 310 -8.42 16.05 -29.67
CA ASN A 310 -8.88 14.98 -28.81
C ASN A 310 -9.63 13.89 -29.58
N ARG A 311 -10.51 14.28 -30.52
CA ARG A 311 -11.22 13.34 -31.39
C ARG A 311 -10.25 12.55 -32.28
N LYS A 312 -9.26 13.22 -32.87
CA LYS A 312 -8.24 12.57 -33.70
C LYS A 312 -7.41 11.57 -32.89
N PHE A 313 -6.96 11.98 -31.72
CA PHE A 313 -6.19 11.10 -30.83
C PHE A 313 -7.02 9.92 -30.33
N ASN A 314 -8.31 10.12 -30.04
CA ASN A 314 -9.19 9.03 -29.65
C ASN A 314 -9.39 7.99 -30.77
N GLN A 315 -9.44 8.43 -32.05
CA GLN A 315 -9.43 7.51 -33.19
C GLN A 315 -8.14 6.67 -33.23
N LEU A 316 -6.99 7.30 -33.04
CA LEU A 316 -5.70 6.61 -33.00
C LEU A 316 -5.63 5.58 -31.84
N ARG A 317 -6.23 5.88 -30.68
CA ARG A 317 -6.32 4.94 -29.55
C ARG A 317 -7.09 3.66 -29.87
N THR A 318 -8.05 3.68 -30.79
CA THR A 318 -8.78 2.45 -31.18
C THR A 318 -7.88 1.39 -31.85
N LEU A 319 -6.67 1.77 -32.26
CA LEU A 319 -5.65 0.88 -32.79
C LEU A 319 -4.74 0.26 -31.72
N ASP A 320 -5.07 0.42 -30.45
CA ASP A 320 -4.31 -0.04 -29.28
C ASP A 320 -2.81 0.32 -29.29
N PRO A 321 -2.44 1.60 -29.24
CA PRO A 321 -1.07 2.07 -29.40
C PRO A 321 -0.28 2.04 -28.08
N THR A 322 -0.53 1.11 -27.15
CA THR A 322 0.12 1.07 -25.82
C THR A 322 1.65 1.02 -25.91
N VAL A 323 2.19 0.35 -26.92
CA VAL A 323 3.65 0.31 -27.20
C VAL A 323 4.21 1.69 -27.58
N ALA A 324 3.38 2.61 -28.10
CA ALA A 324 3.77 3.94 -28.50
C ALA A 324 3.63 5.01 -27.40
N TYR A 325 3.19 4.66 -26.20
CA TYR A 325 3.04 5.62 -25.10
C TYR A 325 4.30 6.42 -24.81
N PRO A 326 5.52 5.83 -24.76
CA PRO A 326 6.73 6.62 -24.59
C PRO A 326 6.93 7.70 -25.68
N PHE A 327 6.60 7.35 -26.93
CA PHE A 327 6.64 8.32 -28.03
C PHE A 327 5.63 9.45 -27.82
N PHE A 328 4.37 9.13 -27.49
CA PHE A 328 3.35 10.16 -27.28
C PHE A 328 3.68 11.07 -26.11
N ILE A 329 4.22 10.53 -25.02
CA ILE A 329 4.67 11.31 -23.87
C ILE A 329 5.75 12.29 -24.31
N ALA A 330 6.80 11.81 -24.97
CA ALA A 330 7.90 12.63 -25.44
C ALA A 330 7.44 13.68 -26.49
N PHE A 331 6.54 13.30 -27.39
CA PHE A 331 6.02 14.18 -28.42
C PHE A 331 5.14 15.30 -27.86
N ILE A 332 4.25 15.00 -26.91
CA ILE A 332 3.37 16.01 -26.27
C ILE A 332 4.22 16.95 -25.41
N ASP A 333 5.21 16.43 -24.68
CA ASP A 333 6.17 17.25 -23.96
C ASP A 333 6.90 18.21 -24.91
N TYR A 334 7.49 17.70 -25.99
CA TYR A 334 8.17 18.49 -27.01
C TYR A 334 7.24 19.55 -27.63
N ALA A 335 6.02 19.18 -28.00
CA ALA A 335 5.03 20.08 -28.58
C ALA A 335 4.65 21.21 -27.62
N THR A 336 4.52 20.88 -26.32
CA THR A 336 4.21 21.88 -25.28
C THR A 336 5.37 22.84 -25.08
N GLN A 337 6.61 22.34 -24.94
CA GLN A 337 7.78 23.17 -24.71
C GLN A 337 8.12 24.09 -25.91
N ASN A 338 7.82 23.65 -27.14
CA ASN A 338 8.08 24.40 -28.34
C ASN A 338 6.88 25.17 -28.87
N ASN A 339 5.77 25.28 -28.13
CA ASN A 339 4.54 25.95 -28.53
C ASN A 339 4.09 25.51 -29.94
N MET A 340 4.14 24.22 -30.22
CA MET A 340 3.81 23.64 -31.52
C MET A 340 2.34 23.90 -31.88
N SER A 341 2.05 24.27 -33.14
CA SER A 341 0.66 24.52 -33.55
C SER A 341 -0.18 23.24 -33.50
N GLU A 342 -1.47 23.37 -33.15
CA GLU A 342 -2.40 22.22 -33.17
C GLU A 342 -2.49 21.56 -34.54
N ALA A 343 -2.36 22.36 -35.63
CA ALA A 343 -2.37 21.85 -36.98
C ALA A 343 -1.19 20.91 -37.26
N ASP A 344 -0.02 21.20 -36.70
CA ASP A 344 1.16 20.38 -36.89
C ASP A 344 1.09 19.12 -35.97
N ILE A 345 0.60 19.25 -34.73
CA ILE A 345 0.31 18.12 -33.88
C ILE A 345 -0.68 17.16 -34.54
N TYR A 346 -1.74 17.69 -35.16
CA TYR A 346 -2.74 16.92 -35.88
C TYR A 346 -2.13 16.13 -37.04
N LYS A 347 -1.25 16.77 -37.85
CA LYS A 347 -0.53 16.09 -38.95
C LYS A 347 0.33 14.93 -38.46
N VAL A 348 1.02 15.11 -37.34
CA VAL A 348 1.81 14.02 -36.74
C VAL A 348 0.93 12.83 -36.36
N PHE A 349 -0.24 13.09 -35.77
CA PHE A 349 -1.18 12.02 -35.46
C PHE A 349 -1.76 11.33 -36.71
N GLU A 350 -1.99 12.05 -37.79
CA GLU A 350 -2.40 11.47 -39.08
C GLU A 350 -1.32 10.53 -39.65
N LEU A 351 -0.06 10.94 -39.58
CA LEU A 351 1.05 10.13 -40.03
C LEU A 351 1.17 8.83 -39.21
N ILE A 352 1.05 8.94 -37.87
CA ILE A 352 1.12 7.80 -36.98
C ILE A 352 -0.06 6.85 -37.23
N GLU A 353 -1.28 7.35 -37.32
CA GLU A 353 -2.46 6.55 -37.63
C GLU A 353 -2.30 5.80 -38.95
N SER A 354 -1.84 6.47 -39.97
CA SER A 354 -1.59 5.86 -41.29
C SER A 354 -0.50 4.79 -41.21
N TYR A 355 0.56 5.00 -40.42
CA TYR A 355 1.61 4.01 -40.22
C TYR A 355 1.07 2.78 -39.48
N TRP A 356 0.34 2.99 -38.37
CA TRP A 356 -0.22 1.89 -37.58
C TRP A 356 -1.27 1.10 -38.34
N ALA A 357 -2.20 1.77 -39.02
CA ALA A 357 -3.22 1.10 -39.81
C ALA A 357 -2.57 0.19 -40.88
N ARG A 358 -1.55 0.68 -41.60
CA ARG A 358 -0.80 -0.13 -42.55
C ARG A 358 -0.10 -1.32 -41.89
N ARG A 359 0.52 -1.12 -40.74
CA ARG A 359 1.21 -2.21 -40.02
C ARG A 359 0.24 -3.30 -39.55
N ILE A 360 -0.96 -2.92 -39.09
CA ILE A 360 -1.98 -3.90 -38.66
C ILE A 360 -2.53 -4.69 -39.87
N ILE A 361 -2.68 -4.04 -41.04
CA ILE A 361 -3.22 -4.70 -42.23
C ILE A 361 -2.17 -5.59 -42.91
N CYS A 362 -0.89 -5.23 -42.84
CA CYS A 362 0.18 -5.91 -43.54
C CYS A 362 0.93 -6.96 -42.72
N ASN A 363 0.64 -7.11 -41.41
CA ASN A 363 1.13 -8.19 -40.55
C ASN A 363 0.02 -9.18 -40.24
#